data_6746313a54bb5eb97946b24ba8e91706
#
_entry.id   6746313a54bb5eb97946b24ba8e91706
#
_cell.length_a   1.000
_cell.length_b   1.000
_cell.length_c   1.000
_cell.angle_alpha   90.00
_cell.angle_beta   90.00
_cell.angle_gamma   90.00
#
_symmetry.space_group_name_H-M   'P 1'
#
loop_
_entity.id
_entity.type
_entity.pdbx_description
1 polymer ?
#
loop_
_entity_poly.entity_id
_entity_poly.type
_entity_poly.pdbx_seq_one_letter_code
_entity_poly.pdbx_strand_id
1 'polypeptide(L)'
;MTFHGSPVHSVGELPAVGSHAPAFELVGADLGPVSSESLSGRRVVLNIFPSVDTGVCATSVREFNKRASGLANTVVVCVSKDLPFAQARFCGAEGLDDVVTASAFRSGFGEDYGVALADGPLAGLLSRAVVVIDADGTVLYTQQVPEIGEEPDYEAAVAALA
;
A
#
# COMPACT_ATOMS: atom_id res chain seq x y z
N MET A 1 -2.77 17.14 -1.32
CA MET A 1 -3.02 16.47 -0.02
C MET A 1 -2.44 17.30 1.13
N THR A 2 -2.83 16.96 2.34
CA THR A 2 -2.34 17.64 3.54
C THR A 2 -1.83 16.63 4.57
N PHE A 3 -0.97 17.10 5.47
CA PHE A 3 -0.55 16.39 6.66
C PHE A 3 -0.73 17.34 7.85
N HIS A 4 -1.59 16.96 8.80
CA HIS A 4 -2.03 17.83 9.91
C HIS A 4 -2.50 19.20 9.44
N GLY A 5 -3.24 19.22 8.32
CA GLY A 5 -3.79 20.43 7.73
C GLY A 5 -2.81 21.25 6.88
N SER A 6 -1.53 20.91 6.86
CA SER A 6 -0.51 21.63 6.06
C SER A 6 -0.34 20.96 4.70
N PRO A 7 -0.27 21.74 3.59
CA PRO A 7 -0.10 21.15 2.26
C PRO A 7 1.21 20.38 2.13
N VAL A 8 1.12 19.20 1.53
CA VAL A 8 2.27 18.36 1.16
C VAL A 8 2.04 17.80 -0.24
N HIS A 9 3.11 17.44 -0.93
CA HIS A 9 3.08 17.00 -2.32
C HIS A 9 3.82 15.69 -2.50
N SER A 10 3.29 14.85 -3.38
CA SER A 10 3.99 13.66 -3.87
C SER A 10 4.74 13.98 -5.16
N VAL A 11 5.69 13.11 -5.52
CA VAL A 11 6.52 13.27 -6.72
C VAL A 11 5.75 13.08 -8.03
N GLY A 12 4.52 12.58 -7.98
CA GLY A 12 3.71 12.33 -9.16
C GLY A 12 2.26 12.03 -8.79
N GLU A 13 1.59 11.29 -9.66
CA GLU A 13 0.20 10.88 -9.49
C GLU A 13 0.08 9.36 -9.51
N LEU A 14 -0.99 8.84 -8.89
CA LEU A 14 -1.33 7.43 -8.95
C LEU A 14 -1.58 6.98 -10.39
N PRO A 15 -1.34 5.69 -10.71
CA PRO A 15 -1.69 5.15 -12.03
C PRO A 15 -3.18 5.35 -12.32
N ALA A 16 -3.51 5.61 -13.59
CA ALA A 16 -4.91 5.81 -13.99
C ALA A 16 -5.68 4.49 -13.93
N VAL A 17 -6.94 4.57 -13.49
CA VAL A 17 -7.87 3.43 -13.57
C VAL A 17 -8.03 3.02 -15.04
N GLY A 18 -7.97 1.71 -15.30
CA GLY A 18 -8.01 1.16 -16.66
C GLY A 18 -6.65 1.00 -17.32
N SER A 19 -5.59 1.61 -16.76
CA SER A 19 -4.23 1.43 -17.25
C SER A 19 -3.61 0.14 -16.71
N HIS A 20 -2.51 -0.31 -17.29
CA HIS A 20 -1.71 -1.39 -16.75
C HIS A 20 -0.88 -0.85 -15.56
N ALA A 21 -0.98 -1.51 -14.41
CA ALA A 21 -0.24 -1.10 -13.22
C ALA A 21 1.27 -1.19 -13.46
N PRO A 22 2.07 -0.20 -12.99
CA PRO A 22 3.52 -0.30 -13.07
C PRO A 22 4.04 -1.56 -12.37
N ALA A 23 5.01 -2.22 -12.97
CA ALA A 23 5.68 -3.35 -12.34
C ALA A 23 6.39 -2.90 -11.06
N PHE A 24 6.36 -3.74 -10.03
CA PHE A 24 7.05 -3.44 -8.78
C PHE A 24 7.81 -4.66 -8.27
N GLU A 25 8.88 -4.40 -7.53
CA GLU A 25 9.61 -5.41 -6.78
C GLU A 25 9.91 -4.86 -5.38
N LEU A 26 9.32 -5.51 -4.39
CA LEU A 26 9.42 -5.13 -2.98
C LEU A 26 10.07 -6.26 -2.20
N VAL A 27 10.40 -5.99 -0.94
CA VAL A 27 11.04 -6.98 -0.06
C VAL A 27 10.06 -7.41 1.02
N GLY A 28 9.75 -8.70 1.05
CA GLY A 28 8.84 -9.28 2.03
C GLY A 28 9.47 -9.47 3.42
N ALA A 29 8.64 -9.89 4.38
CA ALA A 29 9.06 -10.11 5.76
C ALA A 29 10.15 -11.19 5.90
N ASP A 30 10.19 -12.14 4.98
CA ASP A 30 11.20 -13.20 4.90
C ASP A 30 12.46 -12.79 4.10
N LEU A 31 12.55 -11.52 3.71
CA LEU A 31 13.57 -10.93 2.84
C LEU A 31 13.52 -11.41 1.39
N GLY A 32 12.51 -12.21 1.04
CA GLY A 32 12.26 -12.63 -0.35
C GLY A 32 11.49 -11.58 -1.13
N PRO A 33 11.40 -11.74 -2.46
CA PRO A 33 10.69 -10.78 -3.30
C PRO A 33 9.18 -10.85 -3.12
N VAL A 34 8.55 -9.67 -3.09
CA VAL A 34 7.11 -9.49 -3.30
C VAL A 34 7.00 -8.57 -4.52
N SER A 35 6.61 -9.13 -5.65
CA SER A 35 6.69 -8.44 -6.94
C SER A 35 5.44 -8.67 -7.78
N SER A 36 5.26 -7.86 -8.81
CA SER A 36 4.21 -8.06 -9.81
C SER A 36 4.28 -9.45 -10.41
N GLU A 37 5.49 -9.94 -10.67
CA GLU A 37 5.71 -11.29 -11.23
C GLU A 37 5.30 -12.38 -10.23
N SER A 38 5.71 -12.27 -8.97
CA SER A 38 5.39 -13.26 -7.93
C SER A 38 3.88 -13.32 -7.62
N LEU A 39 3.14 -12.24 -7.89
CA LEU A 39 1.71 -12.12 -7.63
C LEU A 39 0.86 -12.25 -8.92
N SER A 40 1.49 -12.62 -10.03
CA SER A 40 0.82 -12.74 -11.33
C SER A 40 -0.37 -13.72 -11.26
N GLY A 41 -1.48 -13.34 -11.88
CA GLY A 41 -2.71 -14.14 -11.88
C GLY A 41 -3.60 -13.95 -10.66
N ARG A 42 -3.17 -13.14 -9.69
CA ARG A 42 -3.98 -12.79 -8.51
C ARG A 42 -4.35 -11.31 -8.56
N ARG A 43 -5.50 -10.99 -7.97
CA ARG A 43 -5.88 -9.60 -7.72
C ARG A 43 -5.07 -9.07 -6.54
N VAL A 44 -4.65 -7.83 -6.61
CA VAL A 44 -3.77 -7.21 -5.61
C VAL A 44 -4.42 -5.94 -5.08
N VAL A 45 -4.49 -5.83 -3.76
CA VAL A 45 -4.82 -4.56 -3.09
C VAL A 45 -3.53 -4.03 -2.48
N LEU A 46 -3.06 -2.90 -2.97
CA LEU A 46 -1.90 -2.21 -2.39
C LEU A 46 -2.41 -1.21 -1.36
N ASN A 47 -2.10 -1.45 -0.09
CA ASN A 47 -2.33 -0.51 1.01
C ASN A 47 -1.03 0.21 1.30
N ILE A 48 -0.93 1.45 0.88
CA ILE A 48 0.31 2.24 0.88
C ILE A 48 0.23 3.28 1.98
N PHE A 49 1.29 3.41 2.80
CA PHE A 49 1.29 4.33 3.94
C PHE A 49 2.70 4.72 4.37
N PRO A 50 2.85 5.79 5.19
CA PRO A 50 4.17 6.24 5.65
C PRO A 50 4.91 5.26 6.54
N SER A 51 4.28 4.68 7.56
CA SER A 51 4.95 3.74 8.50
C SER A 51 3.97 2.97 9.36
N VAL A 52 4.28 1.70 9.63
CA VAL A 52 3.54 0.86 10.60
C VAL A 52 3.60 1.42 12.03
N ASP A 53 4.56 2.28 12.33
CA ASP A 53 4.73 2.88 13.65
C ASP A 53 3.89 4.15 13.85
N THR A 54 3.00 4.50 12.91
CA THR A 54 2.00 5.56 13.11
C THR A 54 0.62 4.94 13.35
N GLY A 55 -0.19 5.59 14.19
CA GLY A 55 -1.48 5.04 14.64
C GLY A 55 -2.45 4.71 13.50
N VAL A 56 -2.64 5.63 12.55
CA VAL A 56 -3.57 5.44 11.42
C VAL A 56 -3.05 4.37 10.46
N CYS A 57 -1.75 4.32 10.22
CA CYS A 57 -1.16 3.28 9.37
C CYS A 57 -1.35 1.90 9.98
N ALA A 58 -1.09 1.75 11.27
CA ALA A 58 -1.32 0.51 12.00
C ALA A 58 -2.80 0.09 11.92
N THR A 59 -3.72 1.03 12.09
CA THR A 59 -5.17 0.78 11.96
C THR A 59 -5.51 0.30 10.56
N SER A 60 -4.95 0.91 9.52
CA SER A 60 -5.23 0.50 8.13
C SER A 60 -4.80 -0.94 7.84
N VAL A 61 -3.65 -1.35 8.37
CA VAL A 61 -3.19 -2.74 8.22
C VAL A 61 -4.16 -3.70 8.92
N ARG A 62 -4.58 -3.39 10.15
CA ARG A 62 -5.56 -4.20 10.89
C ARG A 62 -6.89 -4.30 10.17
N GLU A 63 -7.39 -3.19 9.62
CA GLU A 63 -8.68 -3.17 8.92
C GLU A 63 -8.65 -3.97 7.62
N PHE A 64 -7.59 -3.87 6.84
CA PHE A 64 -7.43 -4.70 5.65
C PHE A 64 -7.24 -6.17 6.00
N ASN A 65 -6.53 -6.48 7.09
CA ASN A 65 -6.38 -7.87 7.53
C ASN A 65 -7.73 -8.51 7.85
N LYS A 66 -8.64 -7.80 8.49
CA LYS A 66 -9.99 -8.31 8.78
C LYS A 66 -10.78 -8.65 7.50
N ARG A 67 -10.58 -7.89 6.43
CA ARG A 67 -11.32 -8.04 5.17
C ARG A 67 -10.67 -9.03 4.22
N ALA A 68 -9.36 -9.24 4.33
CA ALA A 68 -8.57 -10.02 3.37
C ALA A 68 -9.03 -11.46 3.25
N SER A 69 -9.38 -12.10 4.36
CA SER A 69 -9.80 -13.52 4.38
C SER A 69 -11.08 -13.79 3.59
N GLY A 70 -11.92 -12.76 3.37
CA GLY A 70 -13.15 -12.87 2.60
C GLY A 70 -12.99 -12.58 1.11
N LEU A 71 -11.80 -12.26 0.64
CA LEU A 71 -11.54 -11.83 -0.74
C LEU A 71 -11.00 -12.99 -1.58
N ALA A 72 -11.79 -13.42 -2.58
CA ALA A 72 -11.39 -14.53 -3.46
C ALA A 72 -10.26 -14.12 -4.41
N ASN A 73 -9.27 -14.99 -4.58
CA ASN A 73 -8.10 -14.80 -5.48
C ASN A 73 -7.44 -13.43 -5.32
N THR A 74 -7.34 -12.94 -4.08
CA THR A 74 -6.85 -11.60 -3.79
C THR A 74 -5.76 -11.66 -2.73
N VAL A 75 -4.69 -10.89 -2.92
CA VAL A 75 -3.67 -10.65 -1.92
C VAL A 75 -3.68 -9.17 -1.55
N VAL A 76 -3.68 -8.87 -0.25
CA VAL A 76 -3.52 -7.51 0.25
C VAL A 76 -2.06 -7.33 0.62
N VAL A 77 -1.39 -6.37 -0.02
CA VAL A 77 0.01 -6.04 0.22
C VAL A 77 0.08 -4.67 0.88
N CYS A 78 0.60 -4.63 2.09
CA CYS A 78 0.79 -3.39 2.85
C CYS A 78 2.22 -2.89 2.60
N VAL A 79 2.34 -1.71 2.01
CA VAL A 79 3.61 -1.16 1.49
C VAL A 79 4.00 0.09 2.24
N SER A 80 5.21 0.12 2.74
CA SER A 80 5.85 1.29 3.34
C SER A 80 7.36 1.24 3.13
N LYS A 81 8.05 2.30 3.54
CA LYS A 81 9.51 2.31 3.56
C LYS A 81 10.12 1.79 4.86
N ASP A 82 9.29 1.30 5.78
CA ASP A 82 9.80 0.57 6.94
C ASP A 82 10.66 -0.60 6.48
N LEU A 83 11.68 -0.94 7.25
CA LEU A 83 12.48 -2.12 6.94
C LEU A 83 11.64 -3.39 7.11
N PRO A 84 11.94 -4.47 6.39
CA PRO A 84 11.20 -5.73 6.51
C PRO A 84 11.13 -6.26 7.93
N PHE A 85 12.17 -6.03 8.73
CA PHE A 85 12.24 -6.43 10.14
C PHE A 85 11.17 -5.73 10.99
N ALA A 86 10.98 -4.42 10.77
CA ALA A 86 9.97 -3.64 11.49
C ALA A 86 8.55 -4.06 11.12
N GLN A 87 8.33 -4.32 9.83
CA GLN A 87 7.04 -4.81 9.34
C GLN A 87 6.72 -6.20 9.90
N ALA A 88 7.70 -7.10 9.93
CA ALA A 88 7.54 -8.44 10.48
C ALA A 88 7.24 -8.40 11.97
N ARG A 89 7.93 -7.55 12.73
CA ARG A 89 7.69 -7.33 14.15
C ARG A 89 6.26 -6.85 14.40
N PHE A 90 5.80 -5.88 13.63
CA PHE A 90 4.44 -5.33 13.75
C PHE A 90 3.38 -6.42 13.50
N CYS A 91 3.47 -7.14 12.39
CA CYS A 91 2.50 -8.19 12.06
C CYS A 91 2.55 -9.35 13.06
N GLY A 92 3.73 -9.73 13.52
CA GLY A 92 3.90 -10.78 14.54
C GLY A 92 3.28 -10.39 15.88
N ALA A 93 3.51 -9.17 16.34
CA ALA A 93 2.96 -8.66 17.59
C ALA A 93 1.44 -8.52 17.56
N GLU A 94 0.86 -8.22 16.39
CA GLU A 94 -0.58 -7.99 16.22
C GLU A 94 -1.33 -9.24 15.73
N GLY A 95 -0.63 -10.31 15.36
CA GLY A 95 -1.26 -11.52 14.83
C GLY A 95 -1.92 -11.34 13.46
N LEU A 96 -1.35 -10.51 12.59
CA LEU A 96 -1.92 -10.15 11.29
C LEU A 96 -1.39 -11.07 10.20
N ASP A 97 -2.07 -12.21 9.98
CA ASP A 97 -1.63 -13.27 9.09
C ASP A 97 -2.28 -13.24 7.69
N ASP A 98 -3.32 -12.43 7.51
CA ASP A 98 -4.11 -12.40 6.27
C ASP A 98 -3.64 -11.31 5.28
N VAL A 99 -2.67 -10.51 5.67
CA VAL A 99 -2.03 -9.52 4.79
C VAL A 99 -0.56 -9.86 4.61
N VAL A 100 -0.01 -9.39 3.49
CA VAL A 100 1.43 -9.46 3.20
C VAL A 100 2.00 -8.07 3.44
N THR A 101 3.06 -7.95 4.21
CA THR A 101 3.82 -6.70 4.30
C THR A 101 5.00 -6.74 3.35
N ALA A 102 5.28 -5.62 2.71
CA ALA A 102 6.39 -5.51 1.77
C ALA A 102 7.04 -4.14 1.89
N SER A 103 8.37 -4.13 1.91
CA SER A 103 9.15 -2.92 2.09
C SER A 103 9.62 -2.35 0.76
N ALA A 104 9.44 -1.05 0.59
CA ALA A 104 9.94 -0.29 -0.55
C ALA A 104 11.29 0.40 -0.25
N PHE A 105 12.02 -0.03 0.78
CA PHE A 105 13.21 0.69 1.24
C PHE A 105 14.31 0.81 0.18
N ARG A 106 14.39 -0.13 -0.76
CA ARG A 106 15.36 -0.11 -1.86
C ARG A 106 14.72 -0.20 -3.25
N SER A 107 13.43 0.16 -3.36
CA SER A 107 12.64 0.05 -4.58
C SER A 107 12.29 1.43 -5.11
N GLY A 108 12.14 1.56 -6.44
CA GLY A 108 11.57 2.74 -7.09
C GLY A 108 10.05 2.82 -7.03
N PHE A 109 9.40 2.01 -6.20
CA PHE A 109 7.95 1.96 -6.09
C PHE A 109 7.29 3.32 -5.85
N GLY A 110 7.87 4.13 -4.95
CA GLY A 110 7.31 5.43 -4.60
C GLY A 110 7.22 6.38 -5.78
N GLU A 111 8.24 6.37 -6.63
CA GLU A 111 8.30 7.17 -7.85
C GLU A 111 7.40 6.58 -8.95
N ASP A 112 7.43 5.26 -9.14
CA ASP A 112 6.67 4.57 -10.19
C ASP A 112 5.16 4.70 -9.97
N TYR A 113 4.72 4.69 -8.72
CA TYR A 113 3.30 4.85 -8.36
C TYR A 113 2.92 6.30 -8.00
N GLY A 114 3.88 7.22 -8.03
CA GLY A 114 3.63 8.62 -7.76
C GLY A 114 3.26 8.92 -6.31
N VAL A 115 3.68 8.08 -5.35
CA VAL A 115 3.30 8.18 -3.94
C VAL A 115 4.43 8.59 -3.01
N ALA A 116 5.65 8.75 -3.51
CA ALA A 116 6.74 9.25 -2.68
C ALA A 116 6.48 10.73 -2.31
N LEU A 117 6.57 11.05 -1.03
CA LEU A 117 6.38 12.42 -0.55
C LEU A 117 7.62 13.26 -0.86
N ALA A 118 7.40 14.39 -1.52
CA ALA A 118 8.46 15.26 -2.01
C ALA A 118 8.85 16.35 -0.99
N ASP A 119 7.94 16.70 -0.09
CA ASP A 119 8.13 17.79 0.86
C ASP A 119 7.44 17.51 2.20
N GLY A 120 7.56 18.47 3.13
CA GLY A 120 6.99 18.36 4.45
C GLY A 120 7.80 17.45 5.39
N PRO A 121 7.32 17.24 6.62
CA PRO A 121 8.06 16.46 7.62
C PRO A 121 8.16 14.97 7.30
N LEU A 122 7.32 14.45 6.39
CA LEU A 122 7.36 13.06 5.96
C LEU A 122 8.04 12.87 4.61
N ALA A 123 8.78 13.87 4.11
CA ALA A 123 9.49 13.77 2.84
C ALA A 123 10.37 12.50 2.78
N GLY A 124 10.31 11.78 1.66
CA GLY A 124 11.01 10.51 1.48
C GLY A 124 10.21 9.28 1.88
N LEU A 125 9.12 9.43 2.63
CA LEU A 125 8.20 8.34 2.94
C LEU A 125 7.11 8.26 1.85
N LEU A 126 6.26 7.25 1.95
CA LEU A 126 5.13 7.10 1.04
C LEU A 126 3.89 7.80 1.60
N SER A 127 3.04 8.29 0.71
CA SER A 127 1.75 8.88 1.08
C SER A 127 0.77 7.78 1.52
N ARG A 128 -0.44 8.18 1.91
CA ARG A 128 -1.51 7.23 2.20
C ARG A 128 -2.38 7.06 0.95
N ALA A 129 -2.31 5.88 0.36
CA ALA A 129 -3.00 5.58 -0.88
C ALA A 129 -3.41 4.11 -0.95
N VAL A 130 -4.41 3.82 -1.77
CA VAL A 130 -4.85 2.47 -2.08
C VAL A 130 -4.90 2.30 -3.59
N VAL A 131 -4.38 1.19 -4.08
CA VAL A 131 -4.47 0.81 -5.50
C VAL A 131 -4.98 -0.63 -5.56
N VAL A 132 -6.04 -0.87 -6.34
CA VAL A 132 -6.58 -2.20 -6.58
C VAL A 132 -6.27 -2.61 -8.01
N ILE A 133 -5.67 -3.78 -8.17
CA ILE A 133 -5.17 -4.29 -9.44
C ILE A 133 -5.84 -5.63 -9.73
N ASP A 134 -6.36 -5.79 -10.96
CA ASP A 134 -6.96 -7.05 -11.40
C ASP A 134 -5.89 -8.11 -11.69
N ALA A 135 -6.34 -9.35 -11.86
CA ALA A 135 -5.47 -10.51 -12.14
C ALA A 135 -4.65 -10.35 -13.43
N ASP A 136 -5.13 -9.56 -14.39
CA ASP A 136 -4.43 -9.26 -15.64
C ASP A 136 -3.50 -8.03 -15.55
N GLY A 137 -3.41 -7.39 -14.39
CA GLY A 137 -2.58 -6.21 -14.18
C GLY A 137 -3.28 -4.87 -14.42
N THR A 138 -4.57 -4.86 -14.73
CA THR A 138 -5.34 -3.62 -14.95
C THR A 138 -5.66 -2.96 -13.61
N VAL A 139 -5.47 -1.64 -13.51
CA VAL A 139 -5.84 -0.85 -12.34
C VAL A 139 -7.37 -0.71 -12.30
N LEU A 140 -7.99 -1.21 -11.23
CA LEU A 140 -9.44 -1.17 -11.03
C LEU A 140 -9.89 0.02 -10.21
N TYR A 141 -9.06 0.48 -9.28
CA TYR A 141 -9.43 1.53 -8.32
C TYR A 141 -8.17 2.16 -7.75
N THR A 142 -8.23 3.47 -7.52
CA THR A 142 -7.18 4.20 -6.80
C THR A 142 -7.81 5.21 -5.85
N GLN A 143 -7.14 5.43 -4.72
CA GLN A 143 -7.45 6.52 -3.81
C GLN A 143 -6.16 7.11 -3.26
N GLN A 144 -5.98 8.41 -3.44
CA GLN A 144 -5.03 9.21 -2.68
C GLN A 144 -5.81 9.86 -1.55
N VAL A 145 -5.55 9.49 -0.30
CA VAL A 145 -6.28 10.06 0.84
C VAL A 145 -5.89 11.54 0.99
N PRO A 146 -6.86 12.48 0.99
CA PRO A 146 -6.56 13.91 1.00
C PRO A 146 -5.79 14.39 2.23
N GLU A 147 -6.05 13.82 3.41
CA GLU A 147 -5.31 14.07 4.65
C GLU A 147 -4.58 12.80 5.06
N ILE A 148 -3.23 12.84 5.10
CA ILE A 148 -2.41 11.63 5.38
C ILE A 148 -2.75 11.03 6.75
N GLY A 149 -3.20 11.83 7.69
CA GLY A 149 -3.64 11.40 9.02
C GLY A 149 -4.99 10.69 9.06
N GLU A 150 -5.70 10.56 7.95
CA GLU A 150 -7.00 9.89 7.90
C GLU A 150 -6.91 8.50 7.27
N GLU A 151 -7.89 7.65 7.60
CA GLU A 151 -7.98 6.31 7.06
C GLU A 151 -8.43 6.31 5.59
N PRO A 152 -8.03 5.31 4.79
CA PRO A 152 -8.56 5.13 3.44
C PRO A 152 -10.00 4.61 3.49
N ASP A 153 -10.68 4.65 2.34
CA ASP A 153 -12.02 4.07 2.18
C ASP A 153 -11.90 2.56 1.87
N TYR A 154 -11.99 1.76 2.91
CA TYR A 154 -11.86 0.29 2.81
C TYR A 154 -12.97 -0.33 1.98
N GLU A 155 -14.20 0.15 2.16
CA GLU A 155 -15.37 -0.42 1.47
C GLU A 155 -15.32 -0.15 -0.04
N ALA A 156 -14.90 1.04 -0.45
CA ALA A 156 -14.73 1.36 -1.87
C ALA A 156 -13.66 0.49 -2.52
N ALA A 157 -12.54 0.25 -1.82
CA ALA A 157 -11.47 -0.61 -2.31
C ALA A 157 -11.95 -2.06 -2.51
N VAL A 158 -12.68 -2.60 -1.53
CA VAL A 158 -13.24 -3.96 -1.60
C VAL A 158 -14.31 -4.06 -2.68
N ALA A 159 -15.16 -3.05 -2.81
CA ALA A 159 -16.22 -3.01 -3.83
C ALA A 159 -15.65 -3.07 -5.26
N ALA A 160 -14.46 -2.56 -5.49
CA ALA A 160 -13.80 -2.61 -6.79
C ALA A 160 -13.44 -4.05 -7.22
N LEU A 161 -13.45 -5.00 -6.30
CA LEU A 161 -13.18 -6.41 -6.54
C LEU A 161 -14.45 -7.22 -6.84
N ALA A 162 -15.59 -6.60 -6.72
CA ALA A 162 -16.89 -7.27 -6.93
C ALA A 162 -17.17 -7.50 -8.41
#